data_b86c019bbefb0f2125b8f1dbddda1be5
#
_entry.id   b86c019bbefb0f2125b8f1dbddda1be5
#
_cell.length_a   1.000
_cell.length_b   1.000
_cell.length_c   1.000
_cell.angle_alpha   90.00
_cell.angle_beta   90.00
_cell.angle_gamma   90.00
#
_symmetry.space_group_name_H-M   'P 1'
#
loop_
_entity.id
_entity.type
_entity.pdbx_description
1 polymer ?
#
loop_
_entity_poly.entity_id
_entity_poly.type
_entity_poly.pdbx_seq_one_letter_code
_entity_poly.pdbx_strand_id
1 'polypeptide(L)'
;VKIRASQINGCGFCTDMHIKDAAHAGETAQRLHLVAAWREATVFTEAERAALEVAEQGTRIADAAGGVTDEAWANAAEHFDEDQLVALISLLAVINAYNRISVINRSPPARSTSCTPGFTAR
;
A
#
# COMPACT_ATOMS: atom_id res chain seq x y z
N VAL A 1 -2.94 -0.82 -1.98
CA VAL A 1 -3.14 0.19 -0.92
C VAL A 1 -2.14 0.03 0.22
N LYS A 2 -2.15 -1.09 1.00
CA LYS A 2 -1.25 -1.30 2.16
C LYS A 2 0.24 -1.16 1.83
N ILE A 3 0.68 -1.74 0.71
CA ILE A 3 2.06 -1.64 0.24
C ILE A 3 2.43 -0.18 0.00
N ARG A 4 1.59 0.58 -0.72
CA ARG A 4 1.88 1.98 -1.04
C ARG A 4 1.96 2.86 0.21
N ALA A 5 0.99 2.74 1.11
CA ALA A 5 1.03 3.46 2.39
C ALA A 5 2.31 3.15 3.18
N SER A 6 2.73 1.88 3.21
CA SER A 6 3.96 1.45 3.90
C SER A 6 5.22 1.99 3.25
N GLN A 7 5.27 2.09 1.92
CA GLN A 7 6.37 2.73 1.17
C GLN A 7 6.46 4.22 1.49
N ILE A 8 5.34 4.94 1.48
CA ILE A 8 5.28 6.38 1.79
C ILE A 8 5.76 6.64 3.22
N ASN A 9 5.31 5.83 4.18
CA ASN A 9 5.69 5.96 5.59
C ASN A 9 7.09 5.41 5.91
N GLY A 10 7.78 4.80 4.95
CA GLY A 10 9.10 4.22 5.15
C GLY A 10 9.13 3.00 6.09
N CYS A 11 8.01 2.28 6.23
CA CYS A 11 7.94 1.08 7.06
C CYS A 11 8.49 -0.14 6.30
N GLY A 12 9.78 -0.46 6.49
CA GLY A 12 10.41 -1.59 5.83
C GLY A 12 9.76 -2.93 6.21
N PHE A 13 9.46 -3.15 7.49
CA PHE A 13 8.76 -4.34 7.95
C PHE A 13 7.41 -4.52 7.27
N CYS A 14 6.58 -3.48 7.25
CA CYS A 14 5.24 -3.56 6.68
C CYS A 14 5.29 -3.72 5.15
N THR A 15 6.21 -3.02 4.47
CA THR A 15 6.39 -3.14 3.03
C THR A 15 6.76 -4.56 2.64
N ASP A 16 7.77 -5.13 3.30
CA ASP A 16 8.23 -6.50 3.06
C ASP A 16 7.12 -7.54 3.32
N MET A 17 6.45 -7.43 4.46
CA MET A 17 5.37 -8.33 4.84
C MET A 17 4.22 -8.31 3.82
N HIS A 18 3.72 -7.13 3.47
CA HIS A 18 2.59 -7.02 2.55
C HIS A 18 2.92 -7.38 1.10
N ILE A 19 4.17 -7.20 0.67
CA ILE A 19 4.63 -7.67 -0.64
C ILE A 19 4.66 -9.20 -0.65
N LYS A 20 5.17 -9.84 0.40
CA LYS A 20 5.17 -11.30 0.53
C LYS A 20 3.75 -11.87 0.55
N ASP A 21 2.86 -11.29 1.34
CA ASP A 21 1.45 -11.70 1.41
C ASP A 21 0.77 -11.61 0.03
N ALA A 22 0.97 -10.52 -0.70
CA ALA A 22 0.40 -10.33 -2.02
C ALA A 22 0.98 -11.34 -3.04
N ALA A 23 2.29 -11.59 -2.99
CA ALA A 23 2.93 -12.60 -3.84
C ALA A 23 2.40 -14.00 -3.56
N HIS A 24 2.20 -14.37 -2.29
CA HIS A 24 1.57 -15.65 -1.92
C HIS A 24 0.10 -15.74 -2.36
N ALA A 25 -0.61 -14.62 -2.42
CA ALA A 25 -1.97 -14.55 -2.94
C ALA A 25 -2.04 -14.57 -4.49
N GLY A 26 -0.90 -14.70 -5.17
CA GLY A 26 -0.82 -14.83 -6.62
C GLY A 26 -0.61 -13.52 -7.38
N GLU A 27 -0.29 -12.42 -6.69
CA GLU A 27 0.03 -11.16 -7.36
C GLU A 27 1.36 -11.26 -8.12
N THR A 28 1.46 -10.60 -9.26
CA THR A 28 2.64 -10.67 -10.11
C THR A 28 3.78 -9.79 -9.59
N ALA A 29 5.01 -10.24 -9.78
CA ALA A 29 6.19 -9.46 -9.42
C ALA A 29 6.21 -8.08 -10.09
N GLN A 30 5.80 -7.99 -11.36
CA GLN A 30 5.72 -6.72 -12.09
C GLN A 30 4.78 -5.72 -11.40
N ARG A 31 3.58 -6.15 -11.03
CA ARG A 31 2.61 -5.28 -10.35
C ARG A 31 3.12 -4.85 -8.98
N LEU A 32 3.74 -5.77 -8.23
CA LEU A 32 4.33 -5.46 -6.92
C LEU A 32 5.47 -4.44 -7.02
N HIS A 33 6.36 -4.59 -8.00
CA HIS A 33 7.46 -3.62 -8.23
C HIS A 33 6.94 -2.23 -8.62
N LEU A 34 5.86 -2.18 -9.42
CA LEU A 34 5.33 -0.94 -9.96
C LEU A 34 4.40 -0.19 -9.01
N VAL A 35 4.07 -0.74 -7.83
CA VAL A 35 3.28 0.00 -6.83
C VAL A 35 3.95 1.33 -6.44
N ALA A 36 5.27 1.37 -6.34
CA ALA A 36 5.99 2.60 -6.01
C ALA A 36 5.90 3.68 -7.10
N ALA A 37 5.73 3.26 -8.36
CA ALA A 37 5.61 4.11 -9.54
C ALA A 37 4.24 3.98 -10.20
N TRP A 38 3.20 3.77 -9.44
CA TRP A 38 1.87 3.41 -9.93
C TRP A 38 1.27 4.42 -10.92
N ARG A 39 1.63 5.72 -10.80
CA ARG A 39 1.13 6.76 -11.71
C ARG A 39 1.63 6.59 -13.13
N GLU A 40 2.85 6.10 -13.30
CA GLU A 40 3.47 5.81 -14.60
C GLU A 40 3.11 4.41 -15.13
N ALA A 41 2.64 3.52 -14.26
CA ALA A 41 2.38 2.13 -14.59
C ALA A 41 1.05 1.95 -15.33
N THR A 42 1.02 1.04 -16.31
CA THR A 42 -0.16 0.68 -17.09
C THR A 42 -0.83 -0.62 -16.65
N VAL A 43 -0.32 -1.23 -15.58
CA VAL A 43 -0.76 -2.56 -15.10
C VAL A 43 -1.88 -2.50 -14.05
N PHE A 44 -2.30 -1.30 -13.66
CA PHE A 44 -3.38 -1.10 -12.68
C PHE A 44 -4.66 -0.65 -13.37
N THR A 45 -5.79 -1.19 -12.94
CA THR A 45 -7.12 -0.78 -13.40
C THR A 45 -7.45 0.63 -12.90
N GLU A 46 -8.45 1.28 -13.50
CA GLU A 46 -8.90 2.61 -13.06
C GLU A 46 -9.38 2.60 -11.59
N ALA A 47 -10.08 1.54 -11.16
CA ALA A 47 -10.47 1.36 -9.77
C ALA A 47 -9.27 1.25 -8.82
N GLU A 48 -8.25 0.47 -9.21
CA GLU A 48 -7.01 0.35 -8.44
C GLU A 48 -6.25 1.68 -8.37
N ARG A 49 -6.20 2.43 -9.47
CA ARG A 49 -5.59 3.75 -9.53
C ARG A 49 -6.32 4.75 -8.63
N ALA A 50 -7.65 4.73 -8.63
CA ALA A 50 -8.46 5.55 -7.73
C ALA A 50 -8.18 5.22 -6.25
N ALA A 51 -8.11 3.94 -5.89
CA ALA A 51 -7.75 3.51 -4.54
C ALA A 51 -6.30 3.88 -4.16
N LEU A 52 -5.36 3.82 -5.10
CA LEU A 52 -3.97 4.23 -4.89
C LEU A 52 -3.84 5.74 -4.71
N GLU A 53 -4.64 6.55 -5.43
CA GLU A 53 -4.66 8.00 -5.24
C GLU A 53 -5.18 8.39 -3.85
N VAL A 54 -6.29 7.78 -3.41
CA VAL A 54 -6.79 7.98 -2.03
C VAL A 54 -5.76 7.53 -1.00
N ALA A 55 -5.07 6.42 -1.25
CA ALA A 55 -4.00 5.93 -0.37
C ALA A 55 -2.81 6.90 -0.29
N GLU A 56 -2.40 7.45 -1.43
CA GLU A 56 -1.31 8.43 -1.51
C GLU A 56 -1.64 9.68 -0.72
N GLN A 57 -2.79 10.30 -1.00
CA GLN A 57 -3.19 11.55 -0.36
C GLN A 57 -3.56 11.35 1.11
N GLY A 58 -4.29 10.28 1.44
CA GLY A 58 -4.70 9.97 2.81
C GLY A 58 -3.53 9.57 3.72
N THR A 59 -2.44 9.05 3.16
CA THR A 59 -1.22 8.77 3.93
C THR A 59 -0.37 10.02 4.16
N ARG A 60 -0.36 10.95 3.20
CA ARG A 60 0.45 12.17 3.21
C ARG A 60 -0.21 13.37 3.89
N ILE A 61 -1.19 13.19 4.73
CA ILE A 61 -1.89 14.29 5.41
C ILE A 61 -0.96 15.17 6.26
N ALA A 62 0.18 14.65 6.68
CA ALA A 62 1.15 15.38 7.50
C ALA A 62 2.13 16.24 6.68
N ASP A 63 2.40 15.89 5.42
CA ASP A 63 3.40 16.53 4.55
C ASP A 63 2.84 17.09 3.24
N ALA A 64 1.57 16.82 2.96
CA ALA A 64 0.87 17.36 1.79
C ALA A 64 -0.33 18.21 2.23
N ALA A 65 -0.42 19.42 1.71
CA ALA A 65 -1.51 20.34 2.02
C ALA A 65 -2.86 19.79 1.55
N GLY A 66 -3.89 19.90 2.40
CA GLY A 66 -5.28 19.69 2.02
C GLY A 66 -5.85 18.28 2.16
N GLY A 67 -5.04 17.28 2.53
CA GLY A 67 -5.53 15.91 2.67
C GLY A 67 -6.02 15.31 1.34
N VAL A 68 -7.10 14.54 1.37
CA VAL A 68 -7.70 13.97 0.16
C VAL A 68 -8.52 15.03 -0.57
N THR A 69 -8.22 15.26 -1.85
CA THR A 69 -8.94 16.24 -2.67
C THR A 69 -10.34 15.77 -3.04
N ASP A 70 -11.24 16.71 -3.31
CA ASP A 70 -12.61 16.41 -3.78
C ASP A 70 -12.58 15.59 -5.08
N GLU A 71 -11.63 15.87 -5.98
CA GLU A 71 -11.45 15.13 -7.22
C GLU A 71 -11.06 13.67 -6.97
N ALA A 72 -10.08 13.41 -6.11
CA ALA A 72 -9.65 12.05 -5.78
C ALA A 72 -10.77 11.27 -5.09
N TRP A 73 -11.52 11.92 -4.20
CA TRP A 73 -12.66 11.33 -3.54
C TRP A 73 -13.79 10.99 -4.50
N ALA A 74 -14.17 11.94 -5.38
CA ALA A 74 -15.21 11.72 -6.39
C ALA A 74 -14.83 10.58 -7.35
N ASN A 75 -13.58 10.54 -7.81
CA ASN A 75 -13.09 9.45 -8.66
C ASN A 75 -13.16 8.09 -7.94
N ALA A 76 -12.82 8.02 -6.68
CA ALA A 76 -12.98 6.78 -5.91
C ALA A 76 -14.45 6.37 -5.79
N ALA A 77 -15.36 7.32 -5.56
CA ALA A 77 -16.79 7.06 -5.46
C ALA A 77 -17.45 6.59 -6.78
N GLU A 78 -16.80 6.82 -7.93
CA GLU A 78 -17.24 6.23 -9.21
C GLU A 78 -16.95 4.72 -9.30
N HIS A 79 -15.97 4.24 -8.57
CA HIS A 79 -15.52 2.84 -8.65
C HIS A 79 -15.91 1.98 -7.45
N PHE A 80 -16.19 2.60 -6.31
CA PHE A 80 -16.47 1.92 -5.05
C PHE A 80 -17.78 2.40 -4.44
N ASP A 81 -18.60 1.47 -3.96
CA ASP A 81 -19.78 1.78 -3.19
C ASP A 81 -19.42 2.29 -1.78
N GLU A 82 -20.43 2.70 -1.02
CA GLU A 82 -20.24 3.30 0.32
C GLU A 82 -19.53 2.33 1.28
N ASP A 83 -19.91 1.06 1.31
CA ASP A 83 -19.30 0.05 2.16
C ASP A 83 -17.84 -0.19 1.78
N GLN A 84 -17.54 -0.22 0.49
CA GLN A 84 -16.18 -0.37 -0.03
C GLN A 84 -15.32 0.86 0.29
N LEU A 85 -15.87 2.07 0.22
CA LEU A 85 -15.17 3.30 0.62
C LEU A 85 -14.87 3.30 2.12
N VAL A 86 -15.83 2.90 2.96
CA VAL A 86 -15.61 2.74 4.41
C VAL A 86 -14.52 1.72 4.69
N ALA A 87 -14.52 0.59 3.96
CA ALA A 87 -13.47 -0.41 4.09
C ALA A 87 -12.10 0.14 3.66
N LEU A 88 -12.02 0.90 2.57
CA LEU A 88 -10.79 1.55 2.11
C LEU A 88 -10.24 2.53 3.13
N ILE A 89 -11.09 3.42 3.69
CA ILE A 89 -10.71 4.37 4.73
C ILE A 89 -10.19 3.64 5.98
N SER A 90 -10.93 2.63 6.43
CA SER A 90 -10.58 1.84 7.61
C SER A 90 -9.23 1.14 7.41
N LEU A 91 -9.03 0.55 6.24
CA LEU A 91 -7.76 -0.09 5.87
C LEU A 91 -6.60 0.91 5.89
N LEU A 92 -6.80 2.11 5.35
CA LEU A 92 -5.78 3.17 5.35
C LEU A 92 -5.46 3.65 6.76
N ALA A 93 -6.47 3.87 7.59
CA ALA A 93 -6.27 4.27 8.98
C ALA A 93 -5.45 3.21 9.75
N VAL A 94 -5.83 1.95 9.63
CA VAL A 94 -5.16 0.83 10.30
C VAL A 94 -3.72 0.66 9.83
N ILE A 95 -3.47 0.64 8.52
CA ILE A 95 -2.09 0.47 8.02
C ILE A 95 -1.19 1.64 8.42
N ASN A 96 -1.69 2.87 8.42
CA ASN A 96 -0.95 4.03 8.88
C ASN A 96 -0.60 3.93 10.38
N ALA A 97 -1.51 3.40 11.21
CA ALA A 97 -1.24 3.12 12.62
C ALA A 97 -0.15 2.06 12.79
N TYR A 98 -0.25 0.92 12.10
CA TYR A 98 0.76 -0.14 12.15
C TYR A 98 2.12 0.30 11.61
N ASN A 99 2.16 1.10 10.55
CA ASN A 99 3.41 1.66 10.05
C ASN A 99 4.12 2.47 11.13
N ARG A 100 3.39 3.32 11.87
CA ARG A 100 3.94 4.13 12.97
C ARG A 100 4.45 3.26 14.11
N ILE A 101 3.67 2.27 14.53
CA ILE A 101 4.08 1.32 15.57
C ILE A 101 5.40 0.64 15.17
N SER A 102 5.47 0.10 13.96
CA SER A 102 6.64 -0.65 13.48
C SER A 102 7.87 0.24 13.31
N VAL A 103 7.71 1.47 12.83
CA VAL A 103 8.81 2.44 12.68
C VAL A 103 9.30 2.92 14.05
N ILE A 104 8.39 3.25 14.97
CA ILE A 104 8.74 3.76 16.31
C ILE A 104 9.44 2.69 17.12
N ASN A 105 8.97 1.45 17.10
CA ASN A 105 9.59 0.34 17.83
C ASN A 105 10.78 -0.28 17.11
N ARG A 106 11.13 0.26 15.90
CA ARG A 106 12.27 -0.17 15.10
C ARG A 106 12.22 -1.64 14.67
N SER A 107 11.03 -2.14 14.36
CA SER A 107 10.84 -3.50 13.83
C SER A 107 11.59 -3.67 12.51
N PRO A 108 12.58 -4.57 12.42
CA PRO A 108 13.26 -4.85 11.16
C PRO A 108 12.35 -5.69 10.25
N PRO A 109 12.54 -5.61 8.92
CA PRO A 109 11.98 -6.62 8.02
C PRO A 109 12.39 -8.01 8.47
N ALA A 110 11.47 -8.97 8.38
CA ALA A 110 11.81 -10.35 8.71
C ALA A 110 12.94 -10.82 7.78
N ARG A 111 14.00 -11.38 8.34
CA ARG A 111 15.03 -12.06 7.55
C ARG A 111 14.34 -13.16 6.77
N SER A 112 14.21 -12.95 5.48
CA SER A 112 13.42 -13.76 4.60
C SER A 112 13.89 -15.20 4.61
N THR A 113 12.98 -16.08 4.93
CA THR A 113 12.92 -17.33 4.19
C THR A 113 12.33 -16.99 2.84
N SER A 114 13.13 -17.11 1.78
CA SER A 114 12.74 -16.85 0.40
C SER A 114 11.39 -17.44 0.03
N CYS A 115 10.64 -16.72 -0.78
CA CYS A 115 9.51 -17.25 -1.55
C CYS A 115 9.95 -18.23 -2.66
N THR A 116 11.18 -18.72 -2.64
CA THR A 116 11.68 -19.75 -3.55
C THR A 116 11.99 -21.01 -2.75
N PRO A 117 11.33 -22.14 -3.02
CA PRO A 117 11.78 -23.42 -2.50
C PRO A 117 13.20 -23.66 -2.98
N GLY A 118 14.19 -23.68 -2.09
CA GLY A 118 15.53 -24.11 -2.39
C GLY A 118 16.68 -23.11 -2.23
N PHE A 119 16.44 -21.86 -1.82
CA PHE A 119 17.55 -20.95 -1.53
C PHE A 119 17.90 -21.00 -0.03
N THR A 120 18.89 -21.79 0.33
CA THR A 120 19.52 -21.73 1.65
C THR A 120 20.56 -20.62 1.62
N ALA A 121 20.26 -19.49 2.27
CA ALA A 121 21.33 -18.53 2.60
C ALA A 121 22.29 -19.16 3.59
N ARG A 122 23.55 -19.23 3.22
CA ARG A 122 24.67 -19.54 4.13
C ARG A 122 25.08 -18.31 4.91
#